data_cdab716c59148bd74da46d6028357e52
#
_entry.id   cdab716c59148bd74da46d6028357e52
#
_cell.length_a   1.000
_cell.length_b   1.000
_cell.length_c   1.000
_cell.angle_alpha   90.00
_cell.angle_beta   90.00
_cell.angle_gamma   90.00
#
_symmetry.space_group_name_H-M   'P 1'
#
loop_
_entity.id
_entity.type
_entity.pdbx_description
1 polymer ?
#
loop_
_entity_poly.entity_id
_entity_poly.type
_entity_poly.pdbx_seq_one_letter_code
_entity_poly.pdbx_strand_id
1 'polypeptide(L)'
;MLSLPAAAREEMRRDAAGLPGSDPGTERVLPALLAWLSRAQDLSASADGGVARDFSLLHGWSSSYPETTGYIAPTLFEYARRTGDAALRERALRMTDWLVSIQLASGAFQGGKIDSTPVVPVTFNTGQILLGLAAAEVETGRYREPMRRAADWLVQTQDSDGCWRKHQSPFAAHGDKEYETHVAWALFEAARIDPDRGYGEAGLSNVRWALGSLASNGWFARCCLDDPERPLTHTIGYALRGVLEAHRFKPNPELLAAAQRTADGLLAAMRDDGYLPGRLAADWSAAADWACLTGTAQIAHCWLMLFKLTGRQEYRQAAG
;
A
#
# COMPACT_ATOMS: atom_id res chain seq x y z
N MET A 1 -36.59 -6.98 -0.51
CA MET A 1 -35.26 -7.52 -0.85
C MET A 1 -34.97 -7.12 -2.29
N LEU A 2 -33.95 -6.34 -2.53
CA LEU A 2 -33.45 -6.09 -3.89
C LEU A 2 -32.98 -7.44 -4.46
N SER A 3 -33.53 -7.86 -5.58
CA SER A 3 -33.07 -9.09 -6.24
C SER A 3 -31.70 -8.82 -6.87
N LEU A 4 -30.69 -9.53 -6.43
CA LEU A 4 -29.35 -9.44 -7.01
C LEU A 4 -29.36 -9.77 -8.52
N PRO A 5 -28.59 -9.06 -9.35
CA PRO A 5 -28.35 -9.44 -10.75
C PRO A 5 -27.89 -10.90 -10.88
N ALA A 6 -28.14 -11.50 -12.04
CA ALA A 6 -27.75 -12.90 -12.27
C ALA A 6 -26.26 -13.15 -12.04
N ALA A 7 -25.39 -12.24 -12.51
CA ALA A 7 -23.94 -12.30 -12.30
C ALA A 7 -23.57 -12.27 -10.81
N ALA A 8 -24.22 -11.40 -10.02
CA ALA A 8 -23.96 -11.34 -8.57
C ALA A 8 -24.37 -12.64 -7.85
N ARG A 9 -25.51 -13.22 -8.23
CA ARG A 9 -25.94 -14.52 -7.68
C ARG A 9 -25.01 -15.66 -8.06
N GLU A 10 -24.41 -15.61 -9.24
CA GLU A 10 -23.43 -16.59 -9.68
C GLU A 10 -22.13 -16.48 -8.85
N GLU A 11 -21.60 -15.28 -8.66
CA GLU A 11 -20.42 -15.08 -7.81
C GLU A 11 -20.67 -15.48 -6.35
N MET A 12 -21.83 -15.19 -5.80
CA MET A 12 -22.21 -15.68 -4.46
C MET A 12 -22.23 -17.22 -4.39
N ARG A 13 -22.70 -17.91 -5.43
CA ARG A 13 -22.67 -19.38 -5.47
C ARG A 13 -21.24 -19.92 -5.55
N ARG A 14 -20.39 -19.26 -6.35
CA ARG A 14 -18.95 -19.63 -6.45
C ARG A 14 -18.23 -19.42 -5.13
N ASP A 15 -18.46 -18.30 -4.46
CA ASP A 15 -17.90 -18.03 -3.12
C ASP A 15 -18.36 -19.08 -2.10
N ALA A 16 -19.67 -19.39 -2.05
CA ALA A 16 -20.22 -20.41 -1.17
C ALA A 16 -19.69 -21.83 -1.45
N ALA A 17 -19.28 -22.11 -2.68
CA ALA A 17 -18.66 -23.38 -3.06
C ALA A 17 -17.19 -23.53 -2.61
N GLY A 18 -16.61 -22.42 -2.12
CA GLY A 18 -15.23 -22.38 -1.68
C GLY A 18 -14.21 -22.26 -2.83
N LEU A 19 -12.94 -22.21 -2.45
CA LEU A 19 -11.84 -22.13 -3.38
C LEU A 19 -11.53 -23.50 -4.02
N PRO A 20 -11.00 -23.53 -5.25
CA PRO A 20 -10.46 -24.75 -5.84
C PRO A 20 -9.41 -25.38 -4.93
N GLY A 21 -9.39 -26.70 -4.82
CA GLY A 21 -8.45 -27.45 -3.96
C GLY A 21 -6.98 -27.43 -4.45
N SER A 22 -6.66 -26.65 -5.48
CA SER A 22 -5.30 -26.53 -6.01
C SER A 22 -4.99 -25.08 -6.37
N ASP A 23 -3.75 -24.66 -6.07
CA ASP A 23 -3.22 -23.37 -6.52
C ASP A 23 -3.26 -23.29 -8.07
N PRO A 24 -3.89 -22.25 -8.65
CA PRO A 24 -3.90 -22.05 -10.10
C PRO A 24 -2.53 -21.70 -10.69
N GLY A 25 -1.57 -21.34 -9.85
CA GLY A 25 -0.21 -20.96 -10.23
C GLY A 25 -0.09 -19.53 -10.77
N THR A 26 1.11 -18.98 -10.62
CA THR A 26 1.45 -17.61 -11.03
C THR A 26 1.18 -17.34 -12.52
N GLU A 27 1.40 -18.33 -13.37
CA GLU A 27 1.19 -18.27 -14.83
C GLU A 27 -0.27 -17.93 -15.20
N ARG A 28 -1.24 -18.28 -14.38
CA ARG A 28 -2.66 -17.99 -14.58
C ARG A 28 -3.10 -16.75 -13.80
N VAL A 29 -2.60 -16.58 -12.58
CA VAL A 29 -3.02 -15.50 -11.67
C VAL A 29 -2.53 -14.15 -12.18
N LEU A 30 -1.26 -14.05 -12.59
CA LEU A 30 -0.67 -12.77 -12.98
C LEU A 30 -1.33 -12.13 -14.22
N PRO A 31 -1.56 -12.85 -15.35
CA PRO A 31 -2.31 -12.27 -16.46
C PRO A 31 -3.74 -11.88 -16.09
N ALA A 32 -4.40 -12.64 -15.22
CA ALA A 32 -5.75 -12.32 -14.77
C ALA A 32 -5.78 -11.02 -13.94
N LEU A 33 -4.81 -10.81 -13.06
CA LEU A 33 -4.65 -9.57 -12.28
C LEU A 33 -4.37 -8.36 -13.18
N LEU A 34 -3.46 -8.50 -14.15
CA LEU A 34 -3.15 -7.42 -15.10
C LEU A 34 -4.38 -7.07 -15.97
N ALA A 35 -5.14 -8.07 -16.41
CA ALA A 35 -6.38 -7.86 -17.13
C ALA A 35 -7.45 -7.19 -16.25
N TRP A 36 -7.52 -7.52 -14.95
CA TRP A 36 -8.39 -6.86 -13.99
C TRP A 36 -8.02 -5.38 -13.82
N LEU A 37 -6.75 -5.07 -13.57
CA LEU A 37 -6.26 -3.69 -13.43
C LEU A 37 -6.51 -2.86 -14.72
N SER A 38 -6.32 -3.48 -15.89
CA SER A 38 -6.60 -2.83 -17.16
C SER A 38 -8.08 -2.45 -17.28
N ARG A 39 -8.99 -3.38 -16.94
CA ARG A 39 -10.44 -3.09 -16.93
C ARG A 39 -10.81 -2.04 -15.88
N ALA A 40 -10.20 -2.08 -14.69
CA ALA A 40 -10.45 -1.10 -13.63
C ALA A 40 -10.06 0.33 -14.06
N GLN A 41 -9.04 0.48 -14.91
CA GLN A 41 -8.68 1.77 -15.50
C GLN A 41 -9.62 2.15 -16.66
N ASP A 42 -9.86 1.22 -17.59
CA ASP A 42 -10.60 1.52 -18.81
C ASP A 42 -12.10 1.74 -18.55
N LEU A 43 -12.66 1.12 -17.51
CA LEU A 43 -14.08 1.11 -17.19
C LEU A 43 -14.42 1.88 -15.89
N SER A 44 -13.45 2.64 -15.34
CA SER A 44 -13.72 3.53 -14.22
C SER A 44 -14.92 4.44 -14.52
N ALA A 45 -15.86 4.58 -13.57
CA ALA A 45 -17.08 5.38 -13.79
C ALA A 45 -16.76 6.87 -14.05
N SER A 46 -15.61 7.38 -13.61
CA SER A 46 -15.16 8.75 -13.93
C SER A 46 -14.48 8.88 -15.28
N ALA A 47 -14.07 7.79 -15.93
CA ALA A 47 -13.48 7.75 -17.28
C ALA A 47 -12.36 8.77 -17.49
N ASP A 48 -11.48 8.94 -16.49
CA ASP A 48 -10.52 10.03 -16.39
C ASP A 48 -9.04 9.60 -16.52
N GLY A 49 -8.78 8.30 -16.63
CA GLY A 49 -7.43 7.72 -16.71
C GLY A 49 -6.91 7.12 -15.40
N GLY A 50 -7.57 7.40 -14.28
CA GLY A 50 -7.34 6.74 -12.99
C GLY A 50 -7.94 5.33 -12.95
N VAL A 51 -7.64 4.60 -11.88
CA VAL A 51 -8.14 3.24 -11.64
C VAL A 51 -9.33 3.29 -10.70
N ALA A 52 -10.42 2.62 -11.06
CA ALA A 52 -11.60 2.49 -10.20
C ALA A 52 -11.23 1.90 -8.84
N ARG A 53 -11.83 2.44 -7.77
CA ARG A 53 -11.58 1.99 -6.39
C ARG A 53 -11.99 0.54 -6.17
N ASP A 54 -13.16 0.18 -6.70
CA ASP A 54 -13.79 -1.11 -6.46
C ASP A 54 -14.75 -1.48 -7.60
N PHE A 55 -15.17 -2.71 -7.60
CA PHE A 55 -16.23 -3.22 -8.48
C PHE A 55 -17.40 -3.72 -7.63
N SER A 56 -18.55 -3.08 -7.78
CA SER A 56 -19.79 -3.53 -7.15
C SER A 56 -20.52 -4.52 -8.03
N LEU A 57 -20.93 -5.66 -7.48
CA LEU A 57 -21.78 -6.63 -8.18
C LEU A 57 -23.15 -6.05 -8.55
N LEU A 58 -23.57 -4.95 -7.92
CA LEU A 58 -24.84 -4.26 -8.20
C LEU A 58 -24.69 -3.10 -9.18
N HIS A 59 -23.58 -2.35 -9.10
CA HIS A 59 -23.44 -1.06 -9.78
C HIS A 59 -22.26 -1.00 -10.78
N GLY A 60 -21.44 -2.06 -10.84
CA GLY A 60 -20.25 -2.09 -11.71
C GLY A 60 -19.06 -1.33 -11.11
N TRP A 61 -18.20 -0.80 -11.95
CA TRP A 61 -16.99 -0.08 -11.56
C TRP A 61 -17.33 1.26 -10.91
N SER A 62 -16.67 1.56 -9.79
CA SER A 62 -16.76 2.87 -9.13
C SER A 62 -15.87 3.93 -9.82
N SER A 63 -15.95 5.17 -9.34
CA SER A 63 -15.06 6.25 -9.75
C SER A 63 -13.60 5.97 -9.36
N SER A 64 -12.69 6.61 -10.07
CA SER A 64 -11.25 6.49 -9.86
C SER A 64 -10.83 6.86 -8.43
N TYR A 65 -9.83 6.12 -7.94
CA TYR A 65 -9.27 6.31 -6.60
C TYR A 65 -7.79 6.73 -6.68
N PRO A 66 -7.49 7.98 -6.32
CA PRO A 66 -6.14 8.53 -6.48
C PRO A 66 -5.06 7.69 -5.77
N GLU A 67 -5.32 7.30 -4.53
CA GLU A 67 -4.37 6.53 -3.71
C GLU A 67 -3.89 5.26 -4.40
N THR A 68 -4.83 4.36 -4.75
CA THR A 68 -4.46 3.07 -5.35
C THR A 68 -3.86 3.24 -6.74
N THR A 69 -4.34 4.21 -7.52
CA THR A 69 -3.73 4.54 -8.81
C THR A 69 -2.25 4.89 -8.64
N GLY A 70 -1.91 5.61 -7.55
CA GLY A 70 -0.54 6.00 -7.23
C GLY A 70 0.42 4.83 -7.07
N TYR A 71 0.05 3.82 -6.30
CA TYR A 71 0.95 2.67 -6.07
C TYR A 71 0.77 1.50 -7.05
N ILE A 72 -0.24 1.54 -7.93
CA ILE A 72 -0.35 0.61 -9.07
C ILE A 72 0.67 0.97 -10.16
N ALA A 73 0.86 2.26 -10.45
CA ALA A 73 1.75 2.72 -11.51
C ALA A 73 3.19 2.16 -11.41
N PRO A 74 3.88 2.18 -10.23
CA PRO A 74 5.21 1.59 -10.08
C PRO A 74 5.24 0.10 -10.43
N THR A 75 4.20 -0.64 -10.06
CA THR A 75 4.09 -2.09 -10.36
C THR A 75 4.01 -2.33 -11.86
N LEU A 76 3.23 -1.53 -12.58
CA LEU A 76 3.11 -1.66 -14.03
C LEU A 76 4.39 -1.24 -14.75
N PHE A 77 5.08 -0.18 -14.32
CA PHE A 77 6.39 0.21 -14.85
C PHE A 77 7.42 -0.91 -14.68
N GLU A 78 7.49 -1.49 -13.47
CA GLU A 78 8.43 -2.58 -13.19
C GLU A 78 8.13 -3.82 -14.03
N TYR A 79 6.85 -4.19 -14.16
CA TYR A 79 6.44 -5.34 -14.96
C TYR A 79 6.72 -5.10 -16.45
N ALA A 80 6.37 -3.92 -16.98
CA ALA A 80 6.63 -3.53 -18.35
C ALA A 80 8.12 -3.57 -18.69
N ARG A 81 8.99 -3.08 -17.79
CA ARG A 81 10.44 -3.12 -17.97
C ARG A 81 10.98 -4.55 -18.02
N ARG A 82 10.43 -5.46 -17.21
CA ARG A 82 10.86 -6.87 -17.17
C ARG A 82 10.42 -7.67 -18.38
N THR A 83 9.26 -7.35 -18.92
CA THR A 83 8.61 -8.13 -20.00
C THR A 83 8.71 -7.48 -21.36
N GLY A 84 9.06 -6.19 -21.44
CA GLY A 84 9.00 -5.41 -22.67
C GLY A 84 7.59 -4.99 -23.07
N ASP A 85 6.59 -5.08 -22.15
CA ASP A 85 5.19 -4.75 -22.44
C ASP A 85 4.97 -3.24 -22.50
N ALA A 86 5.04 -2.68 -23.71
CA ALA A 86 4.82 -1.25 -23.96
C ALA A 86 3.38 -0.81 -23.61
N ALA A 87 2.38 -1.67 -23.74
CA ALA A 87 0.99 -1.31 -23.44
C ALA A 87 0.78 -1.09 -21.94
N LEU A 88 1.38 -1.90 -21.08
CA LEU A 88 1.36 -1.69 -19.62
C LEU A 88 2.15 -0.45 -19.22
N ARG A 89 3.26 -0.15 -19.89
CA ARG A 89 4.00 1.10 -19.68
C ARG A 89 3.13 2.33 -19.98
N GLU A 90 2.44 2.34 -21.13
CA GLU A 90 1.53 3.42 -21.50
C GLU A 90 0.35 3.56 -20.53
N ARG A 91 -0.16 2.46 -19.98
CA ARG A 91 -1.18 2.49 -18.92
C ARG A 91 -0.67 3.19 -17.67
N ALA A 92 0.52 2.86 -17.22
CA ALA A 92 1.14 3.52 -16.05
C ALA A 92 1.37 5.01 -16.30
N LEU A 93 1.76 5.40 -17.51
CA LEU A 93 1.91 6.82 -17.88
C LEU A 93 0.57 7.56 -17.83
N ARG A 94 -0.51 6.98 -18.39
CA ARG A 94 -1.84 7.60 -18.29
C ARG A 94 -2.30 7.77 -16.82
N MET A 95 -2.04 6.78 -15.96
CA MET A 95 -2.29 6.89 -14.52
C MET A 95 -1.55 8.08 -13.92
N THR A 96 -0.27 8.21 -14.23
CA THR A 96 0.58 9.28 -13.68
C THR A 96 0.19 10.66 -14.21
N ASP A 97 -0.11 10.78 -15.52
CA ASP A 97 -0.58 12.03 -16.12
C ASP A 97 -1.92 12.49 -15.48
N TRP A 98 -2.82 11.54 -15.23
CA TRP A 98 -4.05 11.81 -14.50
C TRP A 98 -3.77 12.29 -13.07
N LEU A 99 -2.88 11.61 -12.33
CA LEU A 99 -2.50 12.03 -10.98
C LEU A 99 -1.95 13.46 -10.96
N VAL A 100 -1.10 13.82 -11.93
CA VAL A 100 -0.61 15.20 -12.05
C VAL A 100 -1.76 16.19 -12.27
N SER A 101 -2.75 15.84 -13.09
CA SER A 101 -3.89 16.71 -13.39
C SER A 101 -4.80 17.01 -12.19
N ILE A 102 -4.81 16.12 -11.19
CA ILE A 102 -5.64 16.25 -9.98
C ILE A 102 -4.84 16.72 -8.75
N GLN A 103 -3.54 17.02 -8.89
CA GLN A 103 -2.72 17.49 -7.80
C GLN A 103 -3.24 18.85 -7.30
N LEU A 104 -3.48 18.94 -5.99
CA LEU A 104 -3.95 20.20 -5.36
C LEU A 104 -2.89 21.29 -5.45
N ALA A 105 -3.33 22.56 -5.38
CA ALA A 105 -2.43 23.71 -5.41
C ALA A 105 -1.36 23.66 -4.30
N SER A 106 -1.68 23.05 -3.16
CA SER A 106 -0.73 22.80 -2.06
C SER A 106 0.36 21.79 -2.37
N GLY A 107 0.22 20.98 -3.42
CA GLY A 107 1.09 19.84 -3.71
C GLY A 107 0.54 18.49 -3.21
N ALA A 108 -0.42 18.51 -2.31
CA ALA A 108 -1.08 17.31 -1.78
C ALA A 108 -2.04 16.66 -2.77
N PHE A 109 -2.58 15.52 -2.33
CA PHE A 109 -3.68 14.82 -3.01
C PHE A 109 -4.85 14.56 -2.07
N GLN A 110 -6.05 14.51 -2.65
CA GLN A 110 -7.26 14.28 -1.87
C GLN A 110 -7.37 12.84 -1.35
N GLY A 111 -8.08 12.70 -0.23
CA GLY A 111 -8.57 11.41 0.26
C GLY A 111 -9.89 11.02 -0.42
N GLY A 112 -10.17 9.71 -0.43
CA GLY A 112 -11.37 9.18 -1.03
C GLY A 112 -11.31 9.07 -2.56
N LYS A 113 -12.45 8.75 -3.18
CA LYS A 113 -12.59 8.71 -4.64
C LYS A 113 -12.49 10.12 -5.24
N ILE A 114 -12.25 10.21 -6.53
CA ILE A 114 -12.11 11.50 -7.21
C ILE A 114 -13.35 12.39 -7.08
N ASP A 115 -14.51 11.79 -6.97
CA ASP A 115 -15.81 12.47 -6.79
C ASP A 115 -16.21 12.69 -5.32
N SER A 116 -15.34 12.37 -4.37
CA SER A 116 -15.61 12.58 -2.93
C SER A 116 -15.64 14.07 -2.58
N THR A 117 -16.61 14.45 -1.75
CA THR A 117 -16.79 15.84 -1.25
C THR A 117 -16.93 15.84 0.28
N PRO A 118 -16.34 16.81 0.99
CA PRO A 118 -15.42 17.85 0.49
C PRO A 118 -14.08 17.28 0.04
N VAL A 119 -13.40 17.99 -0.87
CA VAL A 119 -12.00 17.66 -1.25
C VAL A 119 -11.08 18.03 -0.09
N VAL A 120 -10.46 17.04 0.52
CA VAL A 120 -9.53 17.23 1.65
C VAL A 120 -8.17 16.61 1.34
N PRO A 121 -7.05 17.31 1.58
CA PRO A 121 -5.72 16.74 1.44
C PRO A 121 -5.50 15.67 2.52
N VAL A 122 -4.91 14.54 2.14
CA VAL A 122 -4.63 13.42 3.05
C VAL A 122 -3.18 12.98 2.95
N THR A 123 -2.50 12.86 4.10
CA THR A 123 -1.09 12.46 4.19
C THR A 123 -0.86 11.10 3.55
N PHE A 124 -1.61 10.08 3.95
CA PHE A 124 -1.44 8.73 3.44
C PHE A 124 -1.62 8.67 1.92
N ASN A 125 -2.70 9.25 1.39
CA ASN A 125 -2.98 9.30 -0.05
C ASN A 125 -1.85 10.00 -0.83
N THR A 126 -1.37 11.13 -0.31
CA THR A 126 -0.25 11.88 -0.91
C THR A 126 1.02 11.02 -0.97
N GLY A 127 1.33 10.28 0.10
CA GLY A 127 2.46 9.35 0.14
C GLY A 127 2.34 8.24 -0.89
N GLN A 128 1.16 7.60 -1.00
CA GLN A 128 0.96 6.53 -1.99
C GLN A 128 1.13 7.03 -3.43
N ILE A 129 0.62 8.23 -3.72
CA ILE A 129 0.75 8.85 -5.04
C ILE A 129 2.19 9.28 -5.32
N LEU A 130 2.92 9.73 -4.31
CA LEU A 130 4.34 10.07 -4.44
C LEU A 130 5.19 8.88 -4.92
N LEU A 131 4.85 7.64 -4.53
CA LEU A 131 5.50 6.43 -5.08
C LEU A 131 5.33 6.34 -6.59
N GLY A 132 4.14 6.62 -7.11
CA GLY A 132 3.85 6.65 -8.54
C GLY A 132 4.59 7.75 -9.27
N LEU A 133 4.60 8.96 -8.72
CA LEU A 133 5.31 10.10 -9.31
C LEU A 133 6.82 9.87 -9.34
N ALA A 134 7.40 9.31 -8.27
CA ALA A 134 8.83 8.98 -8.21
C ALA A 134 9.20 7.91 -9.24
N ALA A 135 8.41 6.84 -9.35
CA ALA A 135 8.63 5.80 -10.35
C ALA A 135 8.53 6.33 -11.79
N ALA A 136 7.55 7.19 -12.07
CA ALA A 136 7.38 7.81 -13.38
C ALA A 136 8.49 8.82 -13.71
N GLU A 137 9.01 9.53 -12.71
CA GLU A 137 10.19 10.39 -12.88
C GLU A 137 11.42 9.57 -13.28
N VAL A 138 11.68 8.46 -12.59
CA VAL A 138 12.78 7.53 -12.93
C VAL A 138 12.62 6.98 -14.35
N GLU A 139 11.38 6.69 -14.75
CA GLU A 139 11.06 6.11 -16.06
C GLU A 139 11.21 7.12 -17.21
N THR A 140 10.91 8.41 -16.99
CA THR A 140 10.76 9.38 -18.08
C THR A 140 11.48 10.72 -17.91
N GLY A 141 11.83 11.10 -16.69
CA GLY A 141 12.39 12.43 -16.37
C GLY A 141 11.39 13.61 -16.44
N ARG A 142 10.07 13.34 -16.52
CA ARG A 142 9.05 14.39 -16.75
C ARG A 142 8.23 14.78 -15.53
N TYR A 143 8.36 14.04 -14.41
CA TYR A 143 7.46 14.18 -13.26
C TYR A 143 8.15 14.76 -12.02
N ARG A 144 9.35 15.31 -12.18
CA ARG A 144 10.15 15.85 -11.06
C ARG A 144 9.42 16.93 -10.29
N GLU A 145 8.78 17.87 -10.96
CA GLU A 145 8.11 18.98 -10.30
C GLU A 145 6.87 18.53 -9.50
N PRO A 146 5.90 17.79 -10.05
CA PRO A 146 4.79 17.27 -9.24
C PRO A 146 5.26 16.33 -8.12
N MET A 147 6.31 15.52 -8.32
CA MET A 147 6.92 14.72 -7.26
C MET A 147 7.45 15.60 -6.12
N ARG A 148 8.22 16.66 -6.45
CA ARG A 148 8.73 17.61 -5.45
C ARG A 148 7.63 18.27 -4.66
N ARG A 149 6.60 18.77 -5.32
CA ARG A 149 5.47 19.41 -4.65
C ARG A 149 4.79 18.49 -3.64
N ALA A 150 4.61 17.21 -3.98
CA ALA A 150 4.03 16.24 -3.06
C ALA A 150 4.97 15.93 -1.88
N ALA A 151 6.26 15.74 -2.15
CA ALA A 151 7.27 15.48 -1.12
C ALA A 151 7.48 16.70 -0.19
N ASP A 152 7.57 17.90 -0.76
CA ASP A 152 7.68 19.16 0.01
C ASP A 152 6.48 19.35 0.94
N TRP A 153 5.25 19.06 0.45
CA TRP A 153 4.05 19.14 1.27
C TRP A 153 4.07 18.14 2.44
N LEU A 154 4.50 16.91 2.21
CA LEU A 154 4.66 15.90 3.28
C LEU A 154 5.67 16.36 4.33
N VAL A 155 6.80 16.91 3.92
CA VAL A 155 7.82 17.44 4.85
C VAL A 155 7.29 18.64 5.64
N GLN A 156 6.60 19.58 4.99
CA GLN A 156 6.05 20.77 5.63
C GLN A 156 4.91 20.48 6.62
N THR A 157 4.19 19.39 6.43
CA THR A 157 3.06 19.01 7.28
C THR A 157 3.43 18.00 8.38
N GLN A 158 4.66 17.49 8.36
CA GLN A 158 5.19 16.62 9.40
C GLN A 158 5.38 17.38 10.71
N ASP A 159 4.97 16.81 11.82
CA ASP A 159 5.22 17.37 13.14
C ASP A 159 6.70 17.18 13.53
N SER A 160 7.17 17.97 14.49
CA SER A 160 8.59 18.01 14.89
C SER A 160 9.12 16.69 15.43
N ASP A 161 8.24 15.80 15.91
CA ASP A 161 8.60 14.46 16.38
C ASP A 161 8.64 13.40 15.26
N GLY A 162 8.26 13.77 14.05
CA GLY A 162 8.23 12.88 12.88
C GLY A 162 6.87 12.25 12.56
N CYS A 163 5.85 12.46 13.39
CA CYS A 163 4.49 12.01 13.12
C CYS A 163 3.75 12.94 12.15
N TRP A 164 2.69 12.46 11.52
CA TRP A 164 1.71 13.27 10.80
C TRP A 164 0.36 13.22 11.53
N ARG A 165 -0.09 14.33 12.13
CA ARG A 165 -1.36 14.40 12.87
C ARG A 165 -2.43 15.23 12.18
N LYS A 166 -2.02 16.10 11.29
CA LYS A 166 -2.92 17.02 10.61
C LYS A 166 -3.60 16.36 9.40
N HIS A 167 -3.81 16.22 8.53
CA HIS A 167 -4.32 15.68 7.26
C HIS A 167 -4.52 14.16 7.26
N GLN A 168 -5.13 13.64 8.34
CA GLN A 168 -5.48 12.23 8.44
C GLN A 168 -6.63 11.87 7.50
N SER A 169 -6.71 10.59 7.13
CA SER A 169 -7.82 10.08 6.34
C SER A 169 -9.15 10.25 7.08
N PRO A 170 -10.20 10.79 6.46
CA PRO A 170 -11.53 10.86 7.06
C PRO A 170 -12.18 9.48 7.28
N PHE A 171 -11.59 8.42 6.72
CA PHE A 171 -12.06 7.04 6.89
C PHE A 171 -11.31 6.31 8.01
N ALA A 172 -10.32 6.94 8.64
CA ALA A 172 -9.57 6.37 9.75
C ALA A 172 -10.06 6.95 11.09
N ALA A 173 -9.99 6.14 12.14
CA ALA A 173 -10.17 6.64 13.51
C ALA A 173 -9.15 7.73 13.81
N HIS A 174 -9.51 8.73 14.62
CA HIS A 174 -8.56 9.76 15.04
C HIS A 174 -7.41 9.16 15.86
N GLY A 175 -6.24 9.78 15.75
CA GLY A 175 -5.05 9.42 16.51
C GLY A 175 -3.83 9.13 15.63
N ASP A 176 -2.70 8.97 16.28
CA ASP A 176 -1.41 8.71 15.62
C ASP A 176 -1.44 7.38 14.85
N LYS A 177 -0.77 7.33 13.70
CA LYS A 177 -0.79 6.17 12.79
C LYS A 177 0.62 5.68 12.45
N GLU A 178 1.04 4.57 13.06
CA GLU A 178 2.35 3.97 12.80
C GLU A 178 2.46 3.36 11.39
N TYR A 179 1.34 3.02 10.75
CA TYR A 179 1.34 2.56 9.36
C TYR A 179 1.73 3.67 8.36
N GLU A 180 1.80 4.94 8.79
CA GLU A 180 2.31 6.04 7.95
C GLU A 180 3.82 5.93 7.67
N THR A 181 4.54 4.97 8.29
CA THR A 181 5.88 4.57 7.80
C THR A 181 5.87 4.16 6.33
N HIS A 182 4.71 3.78 5.78
CA HIS A 182 4.54 3.56 4.35
C HIS A 182 4.60 4.87 3.53
N VAL A 183 4.22 6.00 4.13
CA VAL A 183 4.45 7.34 3.56
C VAL A 183 5.95 7.68 3.58
N ALA A 184 6.65 7.30 4.66
CA ALA A 184 8.11 7.46 4.73
C ALA A 184 8.83 6.73 3.59
N TRP A 185 8.36 5.56 3.16
CA TRP A 185 8.90 4.89 1.97
C TRP A 185 8.83 5.79 0.73
N ALA A 186 7.72 6.47 0.50
CA ALA A 186 7.59 7.37 -0.65
C ALA A 186 8.61 8.53 -0.59
N LEU A 187 8.88 9.06 0.60
CA LEU A 187 9.93 10.06 0.79
C LEU A 187 11.34 9.49 0.52
N PHE A 188 11.59 8.21 0.81
CA PHE A 188 12.86 7.56 0.44
C PHE A 188 13.02 7.44 -1.08
N GLU A 189 11.95 7.12 -1.82
CA GLU A 189 12.00 7.10 -3.29
C GLU A 189 12.25 8.50 -3.87
N ALA A 190 11.59 9.53 -3.34
CA ALA A 190 11.86 10.92 -3.73
C ALA A 190 13.30 11.36 -3.38
N ALA A 191 13.83 10.92 -2.23
CA ALA A 191 15.20 11.24 -1.82
C ALA A 191 16.28 10.58 -2.70
N ARG A 192 15.99 9.43 -3.32
CA ARG A 192 16.90 8.82 -4.30
C ARG A 192 17.02 9.64 -5.58
N ILE A 193 16.01 10.44 -5.88
CA ILE A 193 15.96 11.31 -7.07
C ILE A 193 16.54 12.70 -6.75
N ASP A 194 16.18 13.25 -5.58
CA ASP A 194 16.60 14.57 -5.10
C ASP A 194 17.20 14.46 -3.67
N PRO A 195 18.45 14.00 -3.52
CA PRO A 195 19.04 13.66 -2.22
C PRO A 195 19.23 14.87 -1.28
N ASP A 196 19.37 16.07 -1.82
CA ASP A 196 19.69 17.28 -1.05
C ASP A 196 18.46 17.99 -0.45
N ARG A 197 17.26 17.44 -0.62
CA ARG A 197 16.02 18.09 -0.20
C ARG A 197 15.50 17.70 1.20
N GLY A 198 16.23 16.86 1.93
CA GLY A 198 15.83 16.45 3.29
C GLY A 198 14.72 15.41 3.34
N TYR A 199 14.21 14.93 2.23
CA TYR A 199 13.12 13.93 2.18
C TYR A 199 13.47 12.65 2.94
N GLY A 200 14.71 12.17 2.78
CA GLY A 200 15.18 10.97 3.45
C GLY A 200 15.21 11.12 4.98
N GLU A 201 15.64 12.26 5.50
CA GLU A 201 15.65 12.49 6.95
C GLU A 201 14.23 12.65 7.51
N ALA A 202 13.31 13.26 6.79
CA ALA A 202 11.89 13.31 7.18
C ALA A 202 11.29 11.90 7.25
N GLY A 203 11.53 11.05 6.25
CA GLY A 203 11.12 9.65 6.27
C GLY A 203 11.72 8.88 7.45
N LEU A 204 13.03 9.01 7.70
CA LEU A 204 13.70 8.37 8.84
C LEU A 204 13.19 8.88 10.19
N SER A 205 12.80 10.17 10.28
CA SER A 205 12.19 10.73 11.49
C SER A 205 10.86 10.04 11.81
N ASN A 206 10.00 9.83 10.80
CA ASN A 206 8.74 9.11 10.99
C ASN A 206 8.96 7.65 11.43
N VAL A 207 9.89 6.95 10.79
CA VAL A 207 10.19 5.55 11.18
C VAL A 207 10.74 5.49 12.61
N ARG A 208 11.64 6.40 13.02
CA ARG A 208 12.11 6.47 14.40
C ARG A 208 10.97 6.73 15.39
N TRP A 209 10.07 7.66 15.05
CA TRP A 209 8.87 7.91 15.86
C TRP A 209 8.01 6.65 16.03
N ALA A 210 7.71 5.94 14.94
CA ALA A 210 6.91 4.71 14.97
C ALA A 210 7.58 3.61 15.81
N LEU A 211 8.90 3.45 15.71
CA LEU A 211 9.67 2.48 16.48
C LEU A 211 9.77 2.83 17.96
N GLY A 212 9.54 4.09 18.34
CA GLY A 212 9.54 4.52 19.74
C GLY A 212 8.47 3.86 20.62
N SER A 213 7.42 3.31 20.00
CA SER A 213 6.34 2.56 20.66
C SER A 213 6.26 1.09 20.26
N LEU A 214 7.23 0.59 19.49
CA LEU A 214 7.29 -0.82 19.12
C LEU A 214 7.50 -1.69 20.36
N ALA A 215 6.57 -2.61 20.62
CA ALA A 215 6.67 -3.53 21.76
C ALA A 215 7.82 -4.55 21.56
N SER A 216 8.25 -5.19 22.64
CA SER A 216 9.36 -6.14 22.62
C SER A 216 9.11 -7.35 21.71
N ASN A 217 7.83 -7.73 21.51
CA ASN A 217 7.41 -8.79 20.60
C ASN A 217 7.23 -8.31 19.15
N GLY A 218 7.56 -7.08 18.82
CA GLY A 218 7.42 -6.52 17.48
C GLY A 218 6.05 -5.94 17.13
N TRP A 219 5.15 -5.80 18.11
CA TRP A 219 3.82 -5.23 17.93
C TRP A 219 3.86 -3.71 17.82
N PHE A 220 3.17 -3.16 16.80
CA PHE A 220 2.94 -1.73 16.66
C PHE A 220 1.65 -1.33 17.38
N ALA A 221 1.74 -0.49 18.42
CA ALA A 221 0.63 -0.19 19.30
C ALA A 221 -0.47 0.69 18.65
N ARG A 222 -0.13 1.48 17.64
CA ARG A 222 -1.03 2.44 16.97
C ARG A 222 -1.15 2.18 15.47
N CYS A 223 -1.09 0.92 15.08
CA CYS A 223 -1.12 0.48 13.69
C CYS A 223 -2.54 0.14 13.22
N CYS A 224 -3.50 1.05 13.42
CA CYS A 224 -4.89 0.79 13.10
C CYS A 224 -5.47 1.76 12.08
N LEU A 225 -6.45 1.30 11.31
CA LEU A 225 -7.34 2.15 10.53
C LEU A 225 -8.55 2.59 11.37
N ASP A 226 -9.21 1.66 12.04
CA ASP A 226 -10.47 1.84 12.75
C ASP A 226 -10.44 1.31 14.21
N ASP A 227 -9.77 0.20 14.47
CA ASP A 227 -9.73 -0.48 15.76
C ASP A 227 -8.27 -0.64 16.23
N PRO A 228 -7.81 0.16 17.21
CA PRO A 228 -6.42 0.14 17.66
C PRO A 228 -6.01 -1.15 18.36
N GLU A 229 -6.96 -1.89 18.96
CA GLU A 229 -6.67 -3.15 19.65
C GLU A 229 -6.59 -4.33 18.68
N ARG A 230 -7.24 -4.22 17.51
CA ARG A 230 -7.32 -5.28 16.51
C ARG A 230 -7.06 -4.73 15.10
N PRO A 231 -5.85 -4.23 14.82
CA PRO A 231 -5.51 -3.70 13.50
C PRO A 231 -5.66 -4.76 12.42
N LEU A 232 -5.95 -4.31 11.21
CA LEU A 232 -5.92 -5.14 10.02
C LEU A 232 -4.48 -5.59 9.73
N THR A 233 -4.30 -6.83 9.29
CA THR A 233 -2.98 -7.32 8.85
C THR A 233 -2.39 -6.45 7.74
N HIS A 234 -3.21 -5.79 6.94
CA HIS A 234 -2.73 -4.88 5.91
C HIS A 234 -2.10 -3.59 6.47
N THR A 235 -2.62 -3.03 7.56
CA THR A 235 -1.97 -1.86 8.21
C THR A 235 -0.68 -2.25 8.92
N ILE A 236 -0.61 -3.46 9.50
CA ILE A 236 0.65 -4.03 10.02
C ILE A 236 1.65 -4.22 8.87
N GLY A 237 1.20 -4.70 7.71
CA GLY A 237 2.01 -4.83 6.51
C GLY A 237 2.58 -3.49 6.03
N TYR A 238 1.80 -2.41 6.09
CA TYR A 238 2.28 -1.06 5.79
C TYR A 238 3.38 -0.61 6.76
N ALA A 239 3.19 -0.81 8.07
CA ALA A 239 4.19 -0.46 9.06
C ALA A 239 5.50 -1.23 8.84
N LEU A 240 5.42 -2.54 8.70
CA LEU A 240 6.56 -3.41 8.44
C LEU A 240 7.29 -3.02 7.14
N ARG A 241 6.53 -2.76 6.06
CA ARG A 241 7.11 -2.34 4.78
C ARG A 241 7.90 -1.04 4.92
N GLY A 242 7.37 -0.03 5.61
CA GLY A 242 8.03 1.25 5.83
C GLY A 242 9.36 1.11 6.57
N VAL A 243 9.42 0.24 7.59
CA VAL A 243 10.67 -0.05 8.33
C VAL A 243 11.70 -0.76 7.43
N LEU A 244 11.26 -1.72 6.62
CA LEU A 244 12.15 -2.41 5.66
C LEU A 244 12.70 -1.45 4.61
N GLU A 245 11.89 -0.54 4.10
CA GLU A 245 12.33 0.45 3.13
C GLU A 245 13.27 1.48 3.74
N ALA A 246 13.09 1.84 5.02
CA ALA A 246 14.04 2.66 5.75
C ALA A 246 15.40 1.96 5.86
N HIS A 247 15.43 0.67 6.17
CA HIS A 247 16.67 -0.13 6.16
C HIS A 247 17.31 -0.19 4.76
N ARG A 248 16.52 -0.34 3.70
CA ARG A 248 17.02 -0.31 2.31
C ARG A 248 17.55 1.06 1.90
N PHE A 249 16.97 2.13 2.42
CA PHE A 249 17.42 3.49 2.15
C PHE A 249 18.73 3.82 2.89
N LYS A 250 18.78 3.52 4.18
CA LYS A 250 19.95 3.73 5.04
C LYS A 250 20.15 2.49 5.92
N PRO A 251 21.01 1.56 5.53
CA PRO A 251 21.20 0.30 6.24
C PRO A 251 21.50 0.53 7.72
N ASN A 252 20.66 -0.07 8.58
CA ASN A 252 20.78 -0.01 10.03
C ASN A 252 20.33 -1.34 10.64
N PRO A 253 21.20 -2.05 11.42
CA PRO A 253 20.86 -3.32 12.07
C PRO A 253 19.65 -3.24 12.99
N GLU A 254 19.41 -2.11 13.66
CA GLU A 254 18.26 -1.93 14.56
C GLU A 254 16.94 -1.92 13.78
N LEU A 255 16.90 -1.28 12.60
CA LEU A 255 15.73 -1.30 11.70
C LEU A 255 15.44 -2.72 11.23
N LEU A 256 16.48 -3.46 10.82
CA LEU A 256 16.32 -4.84 10.40
C LEU A 256 15.82 -5.72 11.54
N ALA A 257 16.40 -5.59 12.74
CA ALA A 257 15.96 -6.34 13.91
C ALA A 257 14.51 -6.01 14.32
N ALA A 258 14.09 -4.74 14.22
CA ALA A 258 12.70 -4.33 14.46
C ALA A 258 11.76 -5.00 13.45
N ALA A 259 12.09 -4.93 12.16
CA ALA A 259 11.31 -5.57 11.09
C ALA A 259 11.20 -7.09 11.27
N GLN A 260 12.31 -7.74 11.68
CA GLN A 260 12.31 -9.19 11.94
C GLN A 260 11.38 -9.55 13.10
N ARG A 261 11.37 -8.79 14.22
CA ARG A 261 10.45 -9.06 15.34
C ARG A 261 8.99 -9.01 14.91
N THR A 262 8.60 -8.01 14.13
CA THR A 262 7.23 -7.91 13.61
C THR A 262 6.92 -9.06 12.66
N ALA A 263 7.85 -9.38 11.75
CA ALA A 263 7.68 -10.45 10.79
C ALA A 263 7.60 -11.85 11.45
N ASP A 264 8.36 -12.06 12.54
CA ASP A 264 8.34 -13.31 13.32
C ASP A 264 7.02 -13.45 14.09
N GLY A 265 6.45 -12.34 14.61
CA GLY A 265 5.11 -12.34 15.20
C GLY A 265 4.02 -12.72 14.18
N LEU A 266 4.12 -12.20 12.96
CA LEU A 266 3.21 -12.58 11.86
C LEU A 266 3.38 -14.04 11.42
N LEU A 267 4.61 -14.57 11.43
CA LEU A 267 4.87 -16.01 11.19
C LEU A 267 4.19 -16.89 12.26
N ALA A 268 4.28 -16.47 13.53
CA ALA A 268 3.65 -17.21 14.62
C ALA A 268 2.10 -17.15 14.56
N ALA A 269 1.54 -16.09 13.98
CA ALA A 269 0.09 -15.94 13.78
C ALA A 269 -0.46 -16.73 12.58
N MET A 270 0.40 -17.13 11.65
CA MET A 270 -0.01 -17.89 10.46
C MET A 270 -0.22 -19.35 10.83
N ARG A 271 -1.29 -19.95 10.32
CA ARG A 271 -1.60 -21.38 10.50
C ARG A 271 -0.77 -22.24 9.55
N ASP A 272 -0.69 -23.53 9.84
CA ASP A 272 0.04 -24.53 9.01
C ASP A 272 -0.50 -24.63 7.58
N ASP A 273 -1.77 -24.27 7.35
CA ASP A 273 -2.41 -24.21 6.04
C ASP A 273 -2.15 -22.91 5.26
N GLY A 274 -1.29 -22.02 5.79
CA GLY A 274 -0.96 -20.70 5.19
C GLY A 274 -2.00 -19.60 5.48
N TYR A 275 -3.04 -19.91 6.24
CA TYR A 275 -4.07 -18.91 6.59
C TYR A 275 -3.51 -17.89 7.58
N LEU A 276 -3.58 -16.61 7.22
CA LEU A 276 -3.26 -15.47 8.08
C LEU A 276 -4.54 -14.72 8.45
N PRO A 277 -4.88 -14.59 9.77
CA PRO A 277 -6.08 -13.85 10.19
C PRO A 277 -6.09 -12.41 9.70
N GLY A 278 -7.25 -11.90 9.31
CA GLY A 278 -7.40 -10.54 8.79
C GLY A 278 -7.21 -9.44 9.82
N ARG A 279 -7.33 -9.77 11.11
CA ARG A 279 -6.99 -8.91 12.25
C ARG A 279 -6.23 -9.73 13.29
N LEU A 280 -5.33 -9.07 13.99
CA LEU A 280 -4.52 -9.66 15.06
C LEU A 280 -4.61 -8.81 16.33
N ALA A 281 -4.41 -9.44 17.49
CA ALA A 281 -4.26 -8.78 18.79
C ALA A 281 -2.78 -8.59 19.15
N ALA A 282 -2.50 -7.86 20.22
CA ALA A 282 -1.14 -7.48 20.62
C ALA A 282 -0.22 -8.66 21.01
N ASP A 283 -0.80 -9.80 21.31
CA ASP A 283 -0.09 -11.08 21.56
C ASP A 283 0.05 -11.95 20.30
N TRP A 284 -0.27 -11.40 19.13
CA TRP A 284 -0.31 -12.05 17.83
C TRP A 284 -1.42 -13.09 17.67
N SER A 285 -2.36 -13.20 18.62
CA SER A 285 -3.52 -14.08 18.47
C SER A 285 -4.47 -13.58 17.40
N ALA A 286 -5.24 -14.51 16.81
CA ALA A 286 -6.26 -14.18 15.81
C ALA A 286 -7.38 -13.34 16.42
N ALA A 287 -7.70 -12.22 15.79
CA ALA A 287 -8.78 -11.32 16.18
C ALA A 287 -9.88 -11.18 15.10
N ALA A 288 -9.86 -12.04 14.09
CA ALA A 288 -10.88 -12.23 13.08
C ALA A 288 -10.86 -13.67 12.54
N ASP A 289 -11.99 -14.13 12.05
CA ASP A 289 -12.19 -15.45 11.42
C ASP A 289 -12.16 -15.40 9.89
N TRP A 290 -11.79 -14.26 9.32
CA TRP A 290 -11.62 -14.01 7.89
C TRP A 290 -10.21 -13.53 7.57
N ALA A 291 -9.75 -13.73 6.33
CA ALA A 291 -8.44 -13.28 5.86
C ALA A 291 -8.54 -11.91 5.17
N CYS A 292 -7.58 -11.02 5.45
CA CYS A 292 -7.37 -9.80 4.68
C CYS A 292 -6.42 -10.09 3.51
N LEU A 293 -6.95 -10.40 2.33
CA LEU A 293 -6.13 -10.82 1.18
C LEU A 293 -5.06 -9.80 0.79
N THR A 294 -5.39 -8.49 0.86
CA THR A 294 -4.41 -7.41 0.65
C THR A 294 -3.30 -7.46 1.68
N GLY A 295 -3.65 -7.64 2.97
CA GLY A 295 -2.68 -7.77 4.05
C GLY A 295 -1.79 -9.00 3.86
N THR A 296 -2.38 -10.15 3.55
CA THR A 296 -1.64 -11.40 3.31
C THR A 296 -0.60 -11.21 2.19
N ALA A 297 -0.99 -10.62 1.05
CA ALA A 297 -0.07 -10.37 -0.05
C ALA A 297 1.06 -9.39 0.30
N GLN A 298 0.76 -8.34 1.06
CA GLN A 298 1.77 -7.37 1.52
C GLN A 298 2.76 -8.01 2.50
N ILE A 299 2.27 -8.81 3.44
CA ILE A 299 3.10 -9.53 4.40
C ILE A 299 3.99 -10.54 3.69
N ALA A 300 3.44 -11.33 2.76
CA ALA A 300 4.22 -12.24 1.93
C ALA A 300 5.36 -11.51 1.19
N HIS A 301 5.08 -10.33 0.64
CA HIS A 301 6.12 -9.50 0.03
C HIS A 301 7.19 -9.06 1.05
N CYS A 302 6.80 -8.63 2.25
CA CYS A 302 7.76 -8.27 3.31
C CYS A 302 8.62 -9.48 3.72
N TRP A 303 8.05 -10.67 3.84
CA TRP A 303 8.81 -11.90 4.08
C TRP A 303 9.81 -12.21 2.96
N LEU A 304 9.44 -12.03 1.69
CA LEU A 304 10.38 -12.17 0.57
C LEU A 304 11.52 -11.13 0.61
N MET A 305 11.24 -9.90 1.05
CA MET A 305 12.27 -8.89 1.27
C MET A 305 13.23 -9.33 2.39
N LEU A 306 12.69 -9.80 3.52
CA LEU A 306 13.49 -10.32 4.64
C LEU A 306 14.30 -11.56 4.26
N PHE A 307 13.72 -12.47 3.47
CA PHE A 307 14.48 -13.61 2.94
C PHE A 307 15.72 -13.15 2.15
N LYS A 308 15.55 -12.16 1.27
CA LYS A 308 16.67 -11.59 0.49
C LYS A 308 17.73 -10.92 1.36
N LEU A 309 17.33 -10.31 2.49
CA LEU A 309 18.25 -9.62 3.38
C LEU A 309 18.96 -10.54 4.37
N THR A 310 18.30 -11.62 4.79
CA THR A 310 18.77 -12.46 5.91
C THR A 310 19.11 -13.90 5.53
N GLY A 311 18.59 -14.39 4.39
CA GLY A 311 18.71 -15.80 3.98
C GLY A 311 17.80 -16.77 4.73
N ARG A 312 16.98 -16.30 5.69
CA ARG A 312 16.11 -17.16 6.51
C ARG A 312 15.02 -17.79 5.64
N GLN A 313 15.05 -19.12 5.54
CA GLN A 313 14.17 -19.91 4.65
C GLN A 313 12.71 -19.88 5.10
N GLU A 314 12.45 -19.72 6.40
CA GLU A 314 11.09 -19.64 6.96
C GLU A 314 10.28 -18.52 6.30
N TYR A 315 10.89 -17.36 6.04
CA TYR A 315 10.23 -16.24 5.35
C TYR A 315 9.85 -16.59 3.90
N ARG A 316 10.72 -17.33 3.21
CA ARG A 316 10.42 -17.77 1.84
C ARG A 316 9.28 -18.78 1.81
N GLN A 317 9.31 -19.74 2.74
CA GLN A 317 8.27 -20.78 2.84
C GLN A 317 6.92 -20.19 3.19
N ALA A 318 6.88 -19.23 4.12
CA ALA A 318 5.64 -18.56 4.52
C ALA A 318 5.04 -17.66 3.41
N ALA A 319 5.86 -17.18 2.49
CA ALA A 319 5.43 -16.31 1.40
C ALA A 319 4.94 -17.05 0.15
N GLY A 320 5.18 -18.35 0.05
CA GLY A 320 4.83 -19.21 -1.08
C GLY A 320 3.63 -20.06 -0.79
#